data_61bf85f9dde3c18e1c25d8cc0fb0dff3
#
_entry.id   61bf85f9dde3c18e1c25d8cc0fb0dff3
#
_cell.length_a   1.000
_cell.length_b   1.000
_cell.length_c   1.000
_cell.angle_alpha   90.00
_cell.angle_beta   90.00
_cell.angle_gamma   90.00
#
_symmetry.space_group_name_H-M   'P 1'
#
loop_
_entity.id
_entity.type
_entity.pdbx_description
1 polymer ?
#
loop_
_entity_poly.entity_id
_entity_poly.type
_entity_poly.pdbx_seq_one_letter_code
_entity_poly.pdbx_strand_id
1 'polypeptide(L)'
;MDCIFCKIIKGDIPSYTIYENDYVKCFLDVNPISNGHTLIIPKTHFKDINGIDEKYLLEINKAAKIVVKLLDEKLSPNGYKLQQNNGNLQEVKHYHLHVVPSYIANQEKDNVSNIYDKIIK
;
A
#
# COMPACT_ATOMS: atom_id res chain seq x y z
N MET A 1 -15.19 -8.38 -13.73
CA MET A 1 -15.03 -8.49 -12.29
C MET A 1 -14.89 -7.10 -11.69
N ASP A 2 -15.76 -6.77 -10.76
CA ASP A 2 -15.79 -5.43 -10.16
C ASP A 2 -14.81 -5.32 -8.99
N CYS A 3 -13.53 -5.29 -9.32
CA CYS A 3 -12.50 -5.12 -8.31
C CYS A 3 -11.92 -3.70 -8.42
N ILE A 4 -12.06 -2.92 -7.35
CA ILE A 4 -11.56 -1.54 -7.35
C ILE A 4 -10.04 -1.49 -7.57
N PHE A 5 -9.29 -2.47 -7.02
CA PHE A 5 -7.84 -2.51 -7.22
C PHE A 5 -7.47 -2.89 -8.65
N CYS A 6 -8.24 -3.78 -9.28
CA CYS A 6 -8.03 -4.08 -10.70
C CYS A 6 -8.28 -2.84 -11.57
N LYS A 7 -9.25 -2.01 -11.21
CA LYS A 7 -9.52 -0.75 -11.90
C LYS A 7 -8.38 0.25 -11.72
N ILE A 8 -7.79 0.30 -10.53
CA ILE A 8 -6.62 1.14 -10.25
C ILE A 8 -5.43 0.68 -11.10
N ILE A 9 -5.20 -0.63 -11.19
CA ILE A 9 -4.10 -1.20 -11.98
C ILE A 9 -4.26 -0.83 -13.46
N LYS A 10 -5.48 -0.87 -13.97
CA LYS A 10 -5.77 -0.53 -15.37
C LYS A 10 -5.71 0.98 -15.64
N GLY A 11 -5.74 1.81 -14.61
CA GLY A 11 -5.78 3.24 -14.76
C GLY A 11 -7.19 3.82 -14.90
N ASP A 12 -8.23 3.01 -14.72
CA ASP A 12 -9.64 3.45 -14.78
C ASP A 12 -10.01 4.33 -13.58
N ILE A 13 -9.34 4.09 -12.44
CA ILE A 13 -9.50 4.88 -11.22
C ILE A 13 -8.12 5.45 -10.86
N PRO A 14 -8.01 6.76 -10.60
CA PRO A 14 -6.72 7.34 -10.20
C PRO A 14 -6.30 6.90 -8.80
N SER A 15 -5.00 6.89 -8.55
CA SER A 15 -4.43 6.57 -7.24
C SER A 15 -3.20 7.40 -6.96
N TYR A 16 -2.86 7.54 -5.68
CA TYR A 16 -1.62 8.21 -5.25
C TYR A 16 -0.49 7.19 -5.25
N THR A 17 -0.05 6.81 -6.45
CA THR A 17 0.98 5.78 -6.64
C THR A 17 2.35 6.33 -6.28
N ILE A 18 3.06 5.66 -5.36
CA ILE A 18 4.39 6.06 -4.91
C ILE A 18 5.49 5.14 -5.44
N TYR A 19 5.15 3.93 -5.85
CA TYR A 19 6.09 2.97 -6.46
C TYR A 19 5.31 1.91 -7.20
N GLU A 20 5.82 1.49 -8.34
CA GLU A 20 5.29 0.33 -9.06
C GLU A 20 6.35 -0.29 -9.94
N ASN A 21 6.15 -1.56 -10.24
CA ASN A 21 6.95 -2.31 -11.20
C ASN A 21 6.03 -3.28 -11.95
N ASP A 22 6.60 -4.26 -12.65
CA ASP A 22 5.80 -5.20 -13.45
C ASP A 22 4.88 -6.08 -12.59
N TYR A 23 5.19 -6.26 -11.31
CA TYR A 23 4.47 -7.20 -10.44
C TYR A 23 3.55 -6.54 -9.43
N VAL A 24 3.89 -5.35 -8.98
CA VAL A 24 3.18 -4.69 -7.87
C VAL A 24 2.91 -3.22 -8.15
N LYS A 25 1.89 -2.70 -7.47
CA LYS A 25 1.59 -1.29 -7.43
C LYS A 25 1.42 -0.88 -5.98
N CYS A 26 2.10 0.20 -5.58
CA CYS A 26 2.07 0.73 -4.22
C CYS A 26 1.48 2.13 -4.23
N PHE A 27 0.40 2.33 -3.50
CA PHE A 27 -0.29 3.62 -3.48
C PHE A 27 -0.83 3.93 -2.09
N LEU A 28 -1.03 5.21 -1.81
CA LEU A 28 -1.51 5.65 -0.52
C LEU A 28 -2.97 5.30 -0.32
N ASP A 29 -3.31 4.84 0.89
CA ASP A 29 -4.70 4.61 1.28
C ASP A 29 -5.38 5.96 1.43
N VAL A 30 -6.56 6.13 0.82
CA VAL A 30 -7.32 7.38 0.91
C VAL A 30 -8.05 7.54 2.24
N ASN A 31 -8.13 6.46 3.03
CA ASN A 31 -8.65 6.47 4.41
C ASN A 31 -7.54 6.04 5.36
N PRO A 32 -6.45 6.82 5.49
CA PRO A 32 -5.25 6.36 6.18
C PRO A 32 -5.45 6.25 7.68
N ILE A 33 -4.79 5.24 8.27
CA ILE A 33 -4.67 5.13 9.74
C ILE A 33 -3.67 6.16 10.23
N SER A 34 -2.62 6.41 9.44
CA SER A 34 -1.58 7.39 9.75
C SER A 34 -1.00 7.94 8.45
N ASN A 35 -0.24 9.03 8.57
CA ASN A 35 0.39 9.64 7.40
C ASN A 35 1.36 8.67 6.72
N GLY A 36 1.15 8.43 5.44
CA GLY A 36 1.97 7.51 4.68
C GLY A 36 1.45 6.08 4.65
N HIS A 37 0.26 5.81 5.20
CA HIS A 37 -0.38 4.49 5.11
C HIS A 37 -0.44 4.07 3.65
N THR A 38 0.29 3.03 3.29
CA THR A 38 0.45 2.57 1.91
C THR A 38 -0.15 1.18 1.74
N LEU A 39 -0.75 0.95 0.57
CA LEU A 39 -1.22 -0.36 0.15
C LEU A 39 -0.28 -0.88 -0.93
N ILE A 40 0.11 -2.14 -0.82
CA ILE A 40 0.92 -2.83 -1.83
C ILE A 40 0.07 -3.97 -2.39
N ILE A 41 -0.22 -3.90 -3.68
CA ILE A 41 -1.06 -4.90 -4.34
C ILE A 41 -0.31 -5.58 -5.47
N PRO A 42 -0.58 -6.87 -5.72
CA PRO A 42 -0.09 -7.52 -6.93
C PRO A 42 -0.87 -7.02 -8.14
N LYS A 43 -0.21 -6.90 -9.28
CA LYS A 43 -0.87 -6.47 -10.52
C LYS A 43 -1.72 -7.56 -11.15
N THR A 44 -1.56 -8.81 -10.70
CA THR A 44 -2.45 -9.92 -11.03
C THR A 44 -3.46 -10.06 -9.90
N HIS A 45 -4.71 -10.31 -10.24
CA HIS A 45 -5.76 -10.46 -9.23
C HIS A 45 -5.63 -11.81 -8.53
N PHE A 46 -5.32 -11.76 -7.23
CA PHE A 46 -5.40 -12.90 -6.31
C PHE A 46 -6.32 -12.46 -5.18
N LYS A 47 -7.21 -13.33 -4.76
CA LYS A 47 -8.19 -12.98 -3.72
C LYS A 47 -7.51 -12.80 -2.35
N ASP A 48 -6.73 -13.78 -1.93
CA ASP A 48 -6.14 -13.77 -0.59
C ASP A 48 -4.89 -14.67 -0.53
N ILE A 49 -4.40 -14.91 0.68
CA ILE A 49 -3.19 -15.70 0.93
C ILE A 49 -3.28 -17.13 0.39
N ASN A 50 -4.48 -17.69 0.31
CA ASN A 50 -4.65 -19.06 -0.18
C ASN A 50 -4.39 -19.19 -1.67
N GLY A 51 -4.70 -18.16 -2.45
CA GLY A 51 -4.60 -18.21 -3.90
C GLY A 51 -3.40 -17.51 -4.50
N ILE A 52 -2.71 -16.67 -3.72
CA ILE A 52 -1.62 -15.89 -4.28
C ILE A 52 -0.39 -16.75 -4.61
N ASP A 53 0.21 -16.50 -5.77
CA ASP A 53 1.43 -17.15 -6.21
C ASP A 53 2.62 -16.68 -5.35
N GLU A 54 3.50 -17.62 -4.98
CA GLU A 54 4.66 -17.32 -4.13
C GLU A 54 5.60 -16.28 -4.73
N LYS A 55 5.73 -16.22 -6.06
CA LYS A 55 6.52 -15.20 -6.71
C LYS A 55 5.98 -13.80 -6.37
N TYR A 56 4.67 -13.64 -6.37
CA TYR A 56 4.05 -12.36 -6.03
C TYR A 56 4.20 -12.03 -4.55
N LEU A 57 4.17 -13.05 -3.66
CA LEU A 57 4.47 -12.81 -2.24
C LEU A 57 5.87 -12.24 -2.07
N LEU A 58 6.85 -12.79 -2.78
CA LEU A 58 8.21 -12.28 -2.74
C LEU A 58 8.30 -10.85 -3.27
N GLU A 59 7.66 -10.59 -4.42
CA GLU A 59 7.67 -9.25 -5.01
C GLU A 59 7.00 -8.20 -4.12
N ILE A 60 5.92 -8.58 -3.44
CA ILE A 60 5.24 -7.69 -2.49
C ILE A 60 6.16 -7.35 -1.32
N ASN A 61 6.89 -8.34 -0.79
CA ASN A 61 7.80 -8.10 0.34
C ASN A 61 9.03 -7.29 -0.09
N LYS A 62 9.53 -7.48 -1.29
CA LYS A 62 10.59 -6.62 -1.85
C LYS A 62 10.09 -5.16 -1.96
N ALA A 63 8.87 -4.99 -2.44
CA ALA A 63 8.26 -3.65 -2.55
C ALA A 63 8.07 -3.01 -1.18
N ALA A 64 7.70 -3.80 -0.15
CA ALA A 64 7.56 -3.30 1.21
C ALA A 64 8.87 -2.69 1.72
N LYS A 65 10.01 -3.32 1.43
CA LYS A 65 11.32 -2.77 1.81
C LYS A 65 11.58 -1.43 1.12
N ILE A 66 11.23 -1.34 -0.16
CA ILE A 66 11.40 -0.10 -0.93
C ILE A 66 10.50 1.02 -0.38
N VAL A 67 9.24 0.71 -0.11
CA VAL A 67 8.27 1.66 0.43
C VAL A 67 8.70 2.15 1.81
N VAL A 68 9.12 1.25 2.70
CA VAL A 68 9.58 1.61 4.05
C VAL A 68 10.77 2.57 3.97
N LYS A 69 11.74 2.28 3.11
CA LYS A 69 12.89 3.16 2.93
C LYS A 69 12.47 4.54 2.44
N LEU A 70 11.56 4.59 1.49
CA LEU A 70 11.04 5.85 0.95
C LEU A 70 10.32 6.66 2.03
N LEU A 71 9.46 6.01 2.82
CA LEU A 71 8.73 6.68 3.90
C LEU A 71 9.67 7.15 5.02
N ASP A 72 10.72 6.38 5.33
CA ASP A 72 11.74 6.80 6.29
C ASP A 72 12.41 8.10 5.86
N GLU A 73 12.75 8.21 4.59
CA GLU A 73 13.43 9.40 4.05
C GLU A 73 12.52 10.62 4.04
N LYS A 74 11.24 10.44 3.77
CA LYS A 74 10.33 11.55 3.51
C LYS A 74 9.48 11.96 4.70
N LEU A 75 9.13 11.02 5.58
CA LEU A 75 8.19 11.26 6.67
C LEU A 75 8.77 10.98 8.06
N SER A 76 9.91 10.30 8.14
CA SER A 76 10.61 9.98 9.39
C SER A 76 9.74 9.32 10.46
N PRO A 77 9.02 8.25 10.15
CA PRO A 77 8.24 7.53 11.17
C PRO A 77 9.16 6.80 12.14
N ASN A 78 8.60 6.40 13.29
CA ASN A 78 9.35 5.68 14.34
C ASN A 78 9.25 4.17 14.20
N GLY A 79 8.30 3.68 13.42
CA GLY A 79 8.13 2.26 13.19
C GLY A 79 7.04 1.99 12.18
N TYR A 80 6.78 0.71 11.92
CA TYR A 80 5.81 0.29 10.93
C TYR A 80 5.05 -0.91 11.41
N LYS A 81 3.78 -0.98 11.04
CA LYS A 81 2.98 -2.18 11.13
C LYS A 81 2.72 -2.68 9.71
N LEU A 82 3.02 -3.94 9.46
CA LEU A 82 2.67 -4.61 8.20
C LEU A 82 1.50 -5.54 8.49
N GLN A 83 0.39 -5.35 7.79
CA GLN A 83 -0.83 -6.12 8.03
C GLN A 83 -1.47 -6.55 6.71
N GLN A 84 -1.85 -7.83 6.64
CA GLN A 84 -2.53 -8.39 5.49
C GLN A 84 -3.74 -9.16 6.00
N ASN A 85 -4.90 -8.89 5.44
CA ASN A 85 -6.15 -9.51 5.87
C ASN A 85 -6.66 -10.49 4.82
N ASN A 86 -7.34 -11.54 5.30
CA ASN A 86 -7.85 -12.62 4.45
C ASN A 86 -9.28 -12.96 4.80
N GLY A 87 -10.00 -13.53 3.83
CA GLY A 87 -11.37 -14.00 4.03
C GLY A 87 -12.32 -12.86 4.39
N ASN A 88 -13.13 -13.07 5.40
CA ASN A 88 -14.15 -12.10 5.79
C ASN A 88 -13.59 -10.82 6.43
N LEU A 89 -12.30 -10.79 6.71
CA LEU A 89 -11.65 -9.58 7.22
C LEU A 89 -11.23 -8.63 6.10
N GLN A 90 -11.28 -9.08 4.84
CA GLN A 90 -10.91 -8.23 3.71
C GLN A 90 -12.04 -7.27 3.36
N GLU A 91 -11.72 -5.97 3.31
CA GLU A 91 -12.63 -4.96 2.76
C GLU A 91 -12.69 -5.06 1.23
N VAL A 92 -11.54 -5.34 0.59
CA VAL A 92 -11.42 -5.54 -0.85
C VAL A 92 -10.90 -6.95 -1.10
N LYS A 93 -11.58 -7.71 -1.94
CA LYS A 93 -11.24 -9.12 -2.23
C LYS A 93 -10.15 -9.23 -3.31
N HIS A 94 -9.06 -8.53 -3.09
CA HIS A 94 -7.84 -8.53 -3.88
C HIS A 94 -6.70 -8.43 -2.88
N TYR A 95 -5.76 -9.37 -2.89
CA TYR A 95 -4.66 -9.41 -1.94
C TYR A 95 -4.01 -8.03 -1.80
N HIS A 96 -3.82 -7.54 -0.58
CA HIS A 96 -3.12 -6.29 -0.35
C HIS A 96 -2.44 -6.28 1.01
N LEU A 97 -1.23 -5.74 1.03
CA LEU A 97 -0.46 -5.56 2.25
C LEU A 97 -0.55 -4.09 2.67
N HIS A 98 -0.95 -3.87 3.92
CA HIS A 98 -0.92 -2.54 4.53
C HIS A 98 0.45 -2.27 5.12
N VAL A 99 1.03 -1.13 4.79
CA VAL A 99 2.21 -0.60 5.46
C VAL A 99 1.74 0.64 6.23
N VAL A 100 1.70 0.52 7.56
CA VAL A 100 1.14 1.57 8.41
C VAL A 100 2.25 2.19 9.26
N PRO A 101 2.70 3.41 8.93
CA PRO A 101 3.72 4.08 9.75
C PRO A 101 3.19 4.44 11.14
N SER A 102 4.09 4.46 12.11
CA SER A 102 3.80 4.82 13.50
C SER A 102 4.69 5.99 13.91
N TYR A 103 4.11 6.93 14.63
CA TYR A 103 4.81 8.13 15.09
C TYR A 103 4.68 8.24 16.60
N ILE A 104 5.82 8.43 17.31
CA ILE A 104 5.82 8.57 18.78
C ILE A 104 5.16 9.87 19.17
N ALA A 105 5.51 10.98 18.50
CA ALA A 105 4.89 12.26 18.75
C ALA A 105 3.46 12.25 18.23
N ASN A 106 2.55 12.90 18.95
CA ASN A 106 1.16 13.02 18.49
C ASN A 106 1.15 13.82 17.19
N GLN A 107 0.94 13.12 16.09
CA GLN A 107 0.96 13.69 14.76
C GLN A 107 -0.43 13.64 14.16
N GLU A 108 -0.97 14.80 13.81
CA GLU A 108 -2.26 14.86 13.13
C GLU A 108 -2.13 14.33 11.71
N LYS A 109 -3.16 13.63 11.27
CA LYS A 109 -3.21 13.17 9.88
C LYS A 109 -3.40 14.37 8.95
N ASP A 110 -2.55 14.45 7.96
CA ASP A 110 -2.63 15.46 6.92
C ASP A 110 -3.46 14.93 5.75
N ASN A 111 -3.85 15.80 4.86
CA ASN A 111 -4.51 15.46 3.61
C ASN A 111 -3.62 14.51 2.79
N VAL A 112 -4.22 13.46 2.21
CA VAL A 112 -3.46 12.44 1.46
C VAL A 112 -2.67 13.08 0.31
N SER A 113 -3.23 14.06 -0.39
CA SER A 113 -2.52 14.72 -1.48
C SER A 113 -1.30 15.49 -0.99
N ASN A 114 -1.34 16.08 0.20
CA ASN A 114 -0.19 16.75 0.79
C ASN A 114 0.91 15.75 1.16
N ILE A 115 0.52 14.62 1.73
CA ILE A 115 1.46 13.54 2.07
C ILE A 115 2.09 12.97 0.80
N TYR A 116 1.28 12.75 -0.23
CA TYR A 116 1.76 12.30 -1.53
C TYR A 116 2.83 13.23 -2.09
N ASP A 117 2.58 14.55 -2.05
CA ASP A 117 3.54 15.53 -2.51
C ASP A 117 4.86 15.48 -1.74
N LYS A 118 4.80 15.25 -0.43
CA LYS A 118 6.00 15.11 0.39
C LYS A 118 6.81 13.87 0.01
N ILE A 119 6.13 12.79 -0.35
CA ILE A 119 6.79 11.52 -0.67
C ILE A 119 7.48 11.58 -2.04
N ILE A 120 6.83 12.16 -3.05
CA ILE A 120 7.34 12.17 -4.42
C ILE A 120 8.32 13.29 -4.72
N LYS A 121 8.47 14.24 -3.81
CA LYS A 121 9.40 15.39 -4.00
C LYS A 121 10.76 15.21 -3.28
#